data_e7b8d8d737105a00da0ecc3ef0bc9bce
#
_entry.id   e7b8d8d737105a00da0ecc3ef0bc9bce
#
_cell.length_a   1.000
_cell.length_b   1.000
_cell.length_c   1.000
_cell.angle_alpha   90.00
_cell.angle_beta   90.00
_cell.angle_gamma   90.00
#
_symmetry.space_group_name_H-M   'P 1'
#
loop_
_entity.id
_entity.type
_entity.pdbx_description
1 polymer ?
#
loop_
_entity_poly.entity_id
_entity_poly.type
_entity_poly.pdbx_seq_one_letter_code
_entity_poly.pdbx_strand_id
1 'polypeptide(L)'
;MKPKQDLFHAIADPTRRAILTLIAIQALTPNAMAEKFDMSRQAVSKHIKVLQECELIKPEQSGREIYYHFNPKKMQELDNWLNQFRKTWEARFNQLDKVLSTIKKQKK
;
A
#
# COMPACT_ATOMS: atom_id res chain seq x y z
N MET A 1 -0.28 9.69 -25.23
CA MET A 1 0.58 8.96 -24.28
C MET A 1 -0.15 8.80 -22.95
N LYS A 2 -0.48 7.56 -22.61
CA LYS A 2 -1.11 7.32 -21.30
C LYS A 2 -0.10 7.62 -20.21
N PRO A 3 -0.44 8.46 -19.22
CA PRO A 3 0.43 8.62 -18.08
C PRO A 3 0.62 7.27 -17.39
N LYS A 4 1.82 6.98 -16.94
CA LYS A 4 2.08 5.80 -16.13
C LYS A 4 1.15 5.87 -14.92
N GLN A 5 0.46 4.76 -14.64
CA GLN A 5 -0.32 4.67 -13.43
C GLN A 5 0.62 4.84 -12.25
N ASP A 6 0.28 5.73 -11.37
CA ASP A 6 1.13 6.01 -10.23
C ASP A 6 0.79 5.12 -9.03
N LEU A 7 1.64 5.19 -8.03
CA LEU A 7 1.50 4.48 -6.76
C LEU A 7 0.11 4.69 -6.14
N PHE A 8 -0.40 5.90 -6.16
CA PHE A 8 -1.68 6.23 -5.52
C PHE A 8 -2.85 5.56 -6.24
N HIS A 9 -2.78 5.47 -7.56
CA HIS A 9 -3.79 4.74 -8.33
C HIS A 9 -3.81 3.27 -7.92
N ALA A 10 -2.63 2.66 -7.79
CA ALA A 10 -2.54 1.24 -7.42
C ALA A 10 -3.11 0.97 -6.04
N ILE A 11 -2.82 1.81 -5.06
CA ILE A 11 -3.30 1.60 -3.68
C ILE A 11 -4.71 2.13 -3.42
N ALA A 12 -5.34 2.75 -4.42
CA ALA A 12 -6.71 3.23 -4.28
C ALA A 12 -7.72 2.08 -4.17
N ASP A 13 -7.40 0.93 -4.74
CA ASP A 13 -8.29 -0.23 -4.73
C ASP A 13 -8.06 -1.09 -3.48
N PRO A 14 -9.12 -1.39 -2.71
CA PRO A 14 -8.95 -2.18 -1.47
C PRO A 14 -8.42 -3.60 -1.71
N THR A 15 -8.79 -4.24 -2.82
CA THR A 15 -8.30 -5.58 -3.14
C THR A 15 -6.81 -5.54 -3.45
N ARG A 16 -6.36 -4.54 -4.21
CA ARG A 16 -4.93 -4.38 -4.49
C ARG A 16 -4.13 -4.11 -3.21
N ARG A 17 -4.67 -3.30 -2.29
CA ARG A 17 -4.01 -3.10 -0.99
C ARG A 17 -3.88 -4.40 -0.22
N ALA A 18 -4.91 -5.23 -0.22
CA ALA A 18 -4.88 -6.52 0.46
C ALA A 18 -3.86 -7.47 -0.16
N ILE A 19 -3.81 -7.53 -1.48
CA ILE A 19 -2.81 -8.34 -2.21
C ILE A 19 -1.40 -7.86 -1.86
N LEU A 20 -1.16 -6.56 -1.92
CA LEU A 20 0.14 -5.98 -1.61
C LEU A 20 0.57 -6.27 -0.18
N THR A 21 -0.35 -6.22 0.77
CA THR A 21 -0.09 -6.53 2.18
C THR A 21 0.40 -7.96 2.34
N LEU A 22 -0.24 -8.92 1.65
CA LEU A 22 0.21 -10.32 1.71
C LEU A 22 1.57 -10.51 1.05
N ILE A 23 1.78 -9.89 -0.12
CA ILE A 23 3.07 -9.98 -0.83
C ILE A 23 4.19 -9.39 0.02
N ALA A 24 3.92 -8.35 0.81
CA ALA A 24 4.91 -7.74 1.70
C ALA A 24 5.37 -8.72 2.79
N ILE A 25 4.52 -9.66 3.18
CA ILE A 25 4.85 -10.67 4.17
C ILE A 25 5.65 -11.82 3.53
N GLN A 26 5.21 -12.28 2.36
CA GLN A 26 5.91 -13.32 1.62
C GLN A 26 5.53 -13.26 0.14
N ALA A 27 6.45 -13.64 -0.73
CA ALA A 27 6.20 -13.70 -2.15
C ALA A 27 5.06 -14.68 -2.46
N LEU A 28 4.22 -14.32 -3.42
CA LEU A 28 3.06 -15.13 -3.80
C LEU A 28 2.99 -15.35 -5.30
N THR A 29 2.49 -16.52 -5.70
CA THR A 29 2.13 -16.80 -7.09
C THR A 29 0.73 -16.28 -7.38
N PRO A 30 0.38 -16.04 -8.66
CA PRO A 30 -1.00 -15.67 -9.01
C PRO A 30 -2.04 -16.70 -8.57
N ASN A 31 -1.69 -18.00 -8.62
CA ASN A 31 -2.59 -19.06 -8.16
C ASN A 31 -2.87 -18.95 -6.66
N ALA A 32 -1.84 -18.69 -5.88
CA ALA A 32 -1.99 -18.52 -4.43
C ALA A 32 -2.86 -17.30 -4.11
N MET A 33 -2.70 -16.21 -4.85
CA MET A 33 -3.53 -15.02 -4.68
C MET A 33 -4.99 -15.29 -5.02
N ALA A 34 -5.24 -15.98 -6.15
CA ALA A 34 -6.59 -16.33 -6.57
C ALA A 34 -7.31 -17.17 -5.51
N GLU A 35 -6.61 -18.13 -4.93
CA GLU A 35 -7.14 -18.98 -3.89
C GLU A 35 -7.43 -18.19 -2.61
N LYS A 36 -6.49 -17.38 -2.16
CA LYS A 36 -6.63 -16.63 -0.90
C LYS A 36 -7.76 -15.60 -0.94
N PHE A 37 -7.97 -14.98 -2.09
CA PHE A 37 -8.97 -13.92 -2.23
C PHE A 37 -10.26 -14.39 -2.88
N ASP A 38 -10.38 -15.69 -3.16
CA ASP A 38 -11.54 -16.27 -3.84
C ASP A 38 -11.87 -15.49 -5.12
N MET A 39 -10.86 -15.32 -5.96
CA MET A 39 -10.96 -14.55 -7.19
C MET A 39 -10.56 -15.40 -8.38
N SER A 40 -11.06 -15.04 -9.56
CA SER A 40 -10.62 -15.67 -10.79
C SER A 40 -9.17 -15.28 -11.11
N ARG A 41 -8.50 -16.13 -11.91
CA ARG A 41 -7.14 -15.84 -12.39
C ARG A 41 -7.10 -14.54 -13.20
N GLN A 42 -8.15 -14.30 -13.99
CA GLN A 42 -8.25 -13.09 -14.81
C GLN A 42 -8.30 -11.84 -13.91
N ALA A 43 -9.08 -11.87 -12.84
CA ALA A 43 -9.17 -10.75 -11.91
C ALA A 43 -7.83 -10.51 -11.22
N VAL A 44 -7.17 -11.58 -10.75
CA VAL A 44 -5.84 -11.49 -10.14
C VAL A 44 -4.84 -10.90 -11.12
N SER A 45 -4.84 -11.37 -12.36
CA SER A 45 -3.91 -10.88 -13.40
C SER A 45 -4.05 -9.38 -13.64
N LYS A 46 -5.27 -8.86 -13.60
CA LYS A 46 -5.52 -7.42 -13.76
C LYS A 46 -4.93 -6.62 -12.60
N HIS A 47 -5.11 -7.11 -11.37
CA HIS A 47 -4.54 -6.44 -10.20
C HIS A 47 -3.01 -6.50 -10.18
N ILE A 48 -2.44 -7.65 -10.53
CA ILE A 48 -0.98 -7.83 -10.64
C ILE A 48 -0.41 -6.85 -11.67
N LYS A 49 -1.08 -6.72 -12.82
CA LYS A 49 -0.62 -5.82 -13.88
C LYS A 49 -0.52 -4.38 -13.38
N VAL A 50 -1.55 -3.90 -12.68
CA VAL A 50 -1.54 -2.54 -12.12
C VAL A 50 -0.41 -2.37 -11.11
N LEU A 51 -0.27 -3.32 -10.18
CA LEU A 51 0.78 -3.26 -9.15
C LEU A 51 2.18 -3.33 -9.76
N GLN A 52 2.37 -4.15 -10.79
CA GLN A 52 3.65 -4.29 -11.48
C GLN A 52 3.99 -3.05 -12.31
N GLU A 53 3.03 -2.47 -13.00
CA GLU A 53 3.23 -1.24 -13.77
C GLU A 53 3.64 -0.07 -12.87
N CYS A 54 3.16 -0.06 -11.63
CA CYS A 54 3.53 0.94 -10.63
C CYS A 54 4.81 0.56 -9.89
N GLU A 55 5.44 -0.54 -10.25
CA GLU A 55 6.70 -1.03 -9.66
C GLU A 55 6.61 -1.34 -8.16
N LEU A 56 5.40 -1.59 -7.66
CA LEU A 56 5.18 -1.98 -6.26
C LEU A 56 5.54 -3.44 -6.00
N ILE A 57 5.48 -4.27 -7.05
CA ILE A 57 5.84 -5.67 -7.00
C ILE A 57 6.73 -6.01 -8.18
N LYS A 58 7.57 -7.04 -8.02
CA LYS A 58 8.47 -7.52 -9.07
C LYS A 58 8.30 -9.02 -9.25
N PRO A 59 8.26 -9.50 -10.52
CA PRO A 59 8.19 -10.93 -10.77
C PRO A 59 9.56 -11.58 -10.63
N GLU A 60 9.57 -12.81 -10.12
CA GLU A 60 10.75 -13.65 -10.10
C GLU A 60 10.32 -15.05 -10.50
N GLN A 61 10.92 -15.56 -11.56
CA GLN A 61 10.60 -16.90 -12.05
C GLN A 61 11.35 -17.94 -11.22
N SER A 62 10.59 -18.92 -10.73
CA SER A 62 11.15 -20.04 -9.99
C SER A 62 10.53 -21.32 -10.55
N GLY A 63 11.31 -22.07 -11.35
CA GLY A 63 10.79 -23.23 -12.06
C GLY A 63 9.71 -22.84 -13.06
N ARG A 64 8.52 -23.41 -12.92
CA ARG A 64 7.39 -23.16 -13.80
C ARG A 64 6.48 -22.05 -13.27
N GLU A 65 6.78 -21.51 -12.11
CA GLU A 65 5.94 -20.52 -11.45
C GLU A 65 6.61 -19.16 -11.40
N ILE A 66 5.79 -18.13 -11.36
CA ILE A 66 6.24 -16.76 -11.17
C ILE A 66 5.80 -16.33 -9.78
N TYR A 67 6.76 -15.92 -8.96
CA TYR A 67 6.51 -15.35 -7.64
C TYR A 67 6.62 -13.84 -7.72
N TYR A 68 5.68 -13.15 -7.12
CA TYR A 68 5.71 -11.70 -7.04
C TYR A 68 6.23 -11.27 -5.68
N HIS A 69 7.26 -10.44 -5.70
CA HIS A 69 7.93 -9.92 -4.52
C HIS A 69 7.58 -8.46 -4.33
N PHE A 70 7.50 -8.06 -3.08
CA PHE A 70 7.28 -6.66 -2.72
C PHE A 70 8.52 -5.83 -3.05
N ASN A 71 8.31 -4.62 -3.58
CA ASN A 71 9.39 -3.69 -3.88
C ASN A 71 9.36 -2.53 -2.87
N PRO A 72 10.17 -2.61 -1.80
CA PRO A 72 10.14 -1.59 -0.75
C PRO A 72 10.59 -0.21 -1.22
N LYS A 73 11.43 -0.13 -2.27
CA LYS A 73 11.90 1.15 -2.79
C LYS A 73 10.77 2.03 -3.29
N LYS A 74 9.75 1.42 -3.90
CA LYS A 74 8.61 2.17 -4.41
C LYS A 74 7.74 2.69 -3.27
N MET A 75 7.61 1.93 -2.21
CA MET A 75 6.88 2.36 -1.02
C MET A 75 7.56 3.52 -0.31
N GLN A 76 8.86 3.70 -0.53
CA GLN A 76 9.58 4.85 0.00
C GLN A 76 9.00 6.17 -0.51
N GLU A 77 8.52 6.20 -1.75
CA GLU A 77 7.86 7.39 -2.30
C GLU A 77 6.61 7.75 -1.51
N LEU A 78 5.83 6.73 -1.16
CA LEU A 78 4.63 6.93 -0.34
C LEU A 78 5.01 7.44 1.05
N ASP A 79 6.02 6.84 1.66
CA ASP A 79 6.50 7.24 2.98
C ASP A 79 6.98 8.68 2.98
N ASN A 80 7.74 9.08 1.97
CA ASN A 80 8.21 10.45 1.82
C ASN A 80 7.05 11.44 1.68
N TRP A 81 6.04 11.08 0.91
CA TRP A 81 4.85 11.90 0.74
C TRP A 81 4.08 12.03 2.05
N LEU A 82 3.90 10.92 2.77
CA LEU A 82 3.21 10.92 4.07
C LEU A 82 3.96 11.74 5.12
N ASN A 83 5.29 11.76 5.06
CA ASN A 83 6.10 12.52 6.00
C ASN A 83 5.78 14.02 5.97
N GLN A 84 5.43 14.55 4.80
CA GLN A 84 5.03 15.95 4.67
C GLN A 84 3.80 16.25 5.53
N PHE A 85 2.89 15.30 5.62
CA PHE A 85 1.66 15.46 6.40
C PHE A 85 1.87 15.13 7.88
N ARG A 86 2.76 14.17 8.20
CA ARG A 86 3.02 13.76 9.57
C ARG A 86 3.42 14.95 10.44
N LYS A 87 4.32 15.77 9.95
CA LYS A 87 4.78 16.96 10.69
C LYS A 87 3.64 17.92 10.98
N THR A 88 2.78 18.15 10.00
CA THR A 88 1.62 19.01 10.14
C THR A 88 0.62 18.40 11.13
N TRP A 89 0.33 17.10 10.99
CA TRP A 89 -0.61 16.42 11.88
C TRP A 89 -0.12 16.37 13.30
N GLU A 90 1.15 16.07 13.52
CA GLU A 90 1.74 16.03 14.85
C GLU A 90 1.64 17.39 15.55
N ALA A 91 1.94 18.46 14.82
CA ALA A 91 1.79 19.81 15.33
C ALA A 91 0.34 20.11 15.71
N ARG A 92 -0.62 19.74 14.87
CA ARG A 92 -2.05 19.96 15.13
C ARG A 92 -2.56 19.12 16.30
N PHE A 93 -2.15 17.86 16.37
CA PHE A 93 -2.52 17.00 17.50
C PHE A 93 -1.93 17.54 18.81
N ASN A 94 -0.70 18.01 18.79
CA ASN A 94 -0.07 18.61 19.96
C ASN A 94 -0.82 19.87 20.41
N GLN A 95 -1.23 20.72 19.47
CA GLN A 95 -2.06 21.90 19.77
C GLN A 95 -3.39 21.50 20.37
N LEU A 96 -4.03 20.48 19.81
CA LEU A 96 -5.30 19.97 20.33
C LEU A 96 -5.12 19.44 21.76
N ASP A 97 -4.07 18.67 22.01
CA ASP A 97 -3.76 18.15 23.34
C ASP A 97 -3.58 19.28 24.35
N LYS A 98 -2.89 20.35 23.98
CA LYS A 98 -2.72 21.53 24.83
C LYS A 98 -4.05 22.21 25.16
N VAL A 99 -4.91 22.36 24.14
CA VAL A 99 -6.23 22.94 24.31
C VAL A 99 -7.08 22.07 25.25
N LEU A 100 -7.07 20.74 25.01
CA LEU A 100 -7.81 19.79 25.84
C LEU A 100 -7.31 19.80 27.29
N SER A 101 -6.01 19.87 27.50
CA SER A 101 -5.40 19.96 28.81
C SER A 101 -5.84 21.23 29.52
N THR A 102 -5.86 22.36 28.83
CA THR A 102 -6.31 23.64 29.37
C THR A 102 -7.77 23.58 29.80
N ILE A 103 -8.63 22.98 28.94
CA ILE A 103 -10.05 22.81 29.25
C ILE A 103 -10.24 21.92 30.48
N LYS A 104 -9.52 20.82 30.58
CA LYS A 104 -9.58 19.92 31.75
C LYS A 104 -9.15 20.61 33.02
N LYS A 105 -8.12 21.45 32.97
CA LYS A 105 -7.66 22.22 34.14
C LYS A 105 -8.66 23.26 34.57
N GLN A 106 -9.45 23.79 33.65
CA GLN A 106 -10.48 24.79 33.97
C GLN A 106 -11.77 24.16 34.51
N LYS A 107 -11.98 22.86 34.29
CA LYS A 107 -13.11 22.12 34.81
C LYS A 107 -12.77 21.61 36.22
N LYS A 108 -13.01 22.39 37.18
CA LYS A 108 -13.05 21.94 38.57
C LYS A 108 -14.46 21.85 39.07
#